data_30a8f42c3484fc9f2858c5b7854579e6
#
_entry.id   30a8f42c3484fc9f2858c5b7854579e6
#
_cell.length_a   1.000
_cell.length_b   1.000
_cell.length_c   1.000
_cell.angle_alpha   90.00
_cell.angle_beta   90.00
_cell.angle_gamma   90.00
#
_symmetry.space_group_name_H-M   'P 1'
#
loop_
_entity.id
_entity.type
_entity.pdbx_description
1 polymer ?
#
loop_
_entity_poly.entity_id
_entity_poly.type
_entity_poly.pdbx_seq_one_letter_code
_entity_poly.pdbx_strand_id
1 'polypeptide(L)'
;MNRIQNGWFSEINKQWPGQALSLEVEEVLFEGKSKYQDIIVFKSASHGKVLVLDGVIQCTESDEFSYQEMITFLPLNSHPCPKKVLIIGGGDGGVIREVVKHPAVESIVLCEIDEKVIEVSKKYLPKMACGFSSSKLTQFIGDGFEYMKEHENEFDVIITDSSDPVGPAESLFQRGYYELMKKALKPDGILCCQGECLWLDLSLIKSMVDFSKDLFPVVNYGFTTIPTYPCGQIGFIMCSKNKDIRFEDPVTVFTESEVEQMGLKYYNAEVHKSAFVLPQFAKKKLFP
;
A
#
# COMPACT_ATOMS: atom_id res chain seq x y z
N MET A 1 -3.03 -26.88 -1.08
CA MET A 1 -4.43 -27.06 -1.52
C MET A 1 -4.56 -26.49 -2.91
N ASN A 2 -5.19 -27.20 -3.83
CA ASN A 2 -5.44 -26.62 -5.16
C ASN A 2 -6.47 -25.49 -5.02
N ARG A 3 -6.03 -24.24 -5.13
CA ARG A 3 -6.87 -23.05 -4.93
C ARG A 3 -7.68 -22.71 -6.17
N ILE A 4 -7.39 -23.37 -7.30
CA ILE A 4 -8.16 -23.27 -8.53
C ILE A 4 -8.97 -24.54 -8.72
N GLN A 5 -10.28 -24.42 -8.72
CA GLN A 5 -11.22 -25.54 -8.87
C GLN A 5 -12.23 -25.24 -9.98
N ASN A 6 -12.41 -26.18 -10.90
CA ASN A 6 -13.33 -26.03 -12.03
C ASN A 6 -13.13 -24.74 -12.84
N GLY A 7 -11.87 -24.29 -13.00
CA GLY A 7 -11.56 -23.06 -13.73
C GLY A 7 -11.73 -21.78 -12.92
N TRP A 8 -12.01 -21.84 -11.60
CA TRP A 8 -12.18 -20.68 -10.75
C TRP A 8 -11.14 -20.66 -9.63
N PHE A 9 -10.48 -19.52 -9.46
CA PHE A 9 -9.77 -19.20 -8.23
C PHE A 9 -10.75 -18.64 -7.21
N SER A 10 -10.70 -19.13 -5.97
CA SER A 10 -11.54 -18.62 -4.89
C SER A 10 -10.68 -18.23 -3.71
N GLU A 11 -10.75 -16.97 -3.35
CA GLU A 11 -10.07 -16.39 -2.19
C GLU A 11 -10.87 -16.69 -0.92
N ILE A 12 -10.62 -17.87 -0.34
CA ILE A 12 -11.23 -18.30 0.92
C ILE A 12 -10.20 -18.13 2.03
N ASN A 13 -10.48 -17.22 2.98
CA ASN A 13 -9.55 -16.88 4.05
C ASN A 13 -10.28 -16.86 5.41
N LYS A 14 -9.50 -17.09 6.49
CA LYS A 14 -9.99 -16.99 7.87
C LYS A 14 -10.17 -15.53 8.33
N GLN A 15 -9.53 -14.57 7.67
CA GLN A 15 -9.62 -13.15 7.98
C GLN A 15 -11.00 -12.57 7.60
N TRP A 16 -11.68 -13.14 6.59
CA TRP A 16 -13.06 -12.78 6.19
C TRP A 16 -13.97 -14.01 6.11
N PRO A 17 -14.31 -14.60 7.27
CA PRO A 17 -15.08 -15.83 7.33
C PRO A 17 -16.48 -15.66 6.73
N GLY A 18 -16.91 -16.67 5.96
CA GLY A 18 -18.24 -16.69 5.36
C GLY A 18 -18.41 -15.92 4.06
N GLN A 19 -17.32 -15.31 3.53
CA GLN A 19 -17.31 -14.67 2.22
C GLN A 19 -16.10 -15.09 1.40
N ALA A 20 -16.20 -14.99 0.09
CA ALA A 20 -15.09 -15.24 -0.83
C ALA A 20 -15.28 -14.42 -2.10
N LEU A 21 -14.16 -13.92 -2.65
CA LEU A 21 -14.11 -13.45 -4.03
C LEU A 21 -13.66 -14.60 -4.93
N SER A 22 -14.32 -14.78 -6.07
CA SER A 22 -13.92 -15.78 -7.04
C SER A 22 -13.73 -15.15 -8.41
N LEU A 23 -12.62 -15.50 -9.07
CA LEU A 23 -12.28 -15.05 -10.41
C LEU A 23 -12.12 -16.26 -11.33
N GLU A 24 -12.72 -16.20 -12.53
CA GLU A 24 -12.53 -17.21 -13.55
C GLU A 24 -11.11 -17.14 -14.12
N VAL A 25 -10.44 -18.30 -14.19
CA VAL A 25 -9.05 -18.44 -14.61
C VAL A 25 -8.99 -18.93 -16.04
N GLU A 26 -8.40 -18.12 -16.93
CA GLU A 26 -8.11 -18.53 -18.31
C GLU A 26 -6.82 -19.34 -18.39
N GLU A 27 -5.76 -18.89 -17.68
CA GLU A 27 -4.43 -19.50 -17.75
C GLU A 27 -3.66 -19.25 -16.44
N VAL A 28 -2.99 -20.28 -15.93
CA VAL A 28 -2.00 -20.14 -14.86
C VAL A 28 -0.65 -19.81 -15.48
N LEU A 29 -0.14 -18.61 -15.20
CA LEU A 29 1.12 -18.10 -15.77
C LEU A 29 2.32 -18.50 -14.90
N PHE A 30 2.12 -18.58 -13.59
CA PHE A 30 3.13 -18.99 -12.62
C PHE A 30 2.47 -19.58 -11.38
N GLU A 31 3.03 -20.66 -10.88
CA GLU A 31 2.73 -21.23 -9.56
C GLU A 31 4.03 -21.70 -8.93
N GLY A 32 4.32 -21.25 -7.72
CA GLY A 32 5.56 -21.60 -7.03
C GLY A 32 5.57 -21.08 -5.61
N LYS A 33 6.71 -21.30 -4.94
CA LYS A 33 6.94 -20.89 -3.56
C LYS A 33 8.22 -20.10 -3.45
N SER A 34 8.19 -19.03 -2.67
CA SER A 34 9.38 -18.32 -2.23
C SER A 34 9.89 -18.88 -0.89
N LYS A 35 10.86 -18.22 -0.30
CA LYS A 35 11.27 -18.49 1.08
C LYS A 35 10.16 -18.15 2.09
N TYR A 36 9.26 -17.27 1.75
CA TYR A 36 8.30 -16.67 2.68
C TYR A 36 6.85 -17.11 2.44
N GLN A 37 6.45 -17.35 1.17
CA GLN A 37 5.05 -17.51 0.81
C GLN A 37 4.83 -18.30 -0.49
N ASP A 38 3.61 -18.79 -0.69
CA ASP A 38 3.16 -19.36 -1.94
C ASP A 38 2.80 -18.22 -2.91
N ILE A 39 3.20 -18.34 -4.18
CA ILE A 39 2.98 -17.31 -5.21
C ILE A 39 2.25 -17.93 -6.39
N ILE A 40 1.15 -17.34 -6.79
CA ILE A 40 0.42 -17.68 -8.02
C ILE A 40 0.24 -16.42 -8.86
N VAL A 41 0.47 -16.53 -10.16
CA VAL A 41 0.04 -15.52 -11.13
C VAL A 41 -0.82 -16.23 -12.17
N PHE A 42 -2.01 -15.72 -12.37
CA PHE A 42 -2.90 -16.24 -13.39
C PHE A 42 -3.51 -15.09 -14.22
N LYS A 43 -3.93 -15.41 -15.44
CA LYS A 43 -4.76 -14.56 -16.26
C LYS A 43 -6.21 -14.86 -15.99
N SER A 44 -6.99 -13.88 -15.56
CA SER A 44 -8.42 -14.01 -15.34
C SER A 44 -9.19 -13.60 -16.60
N ALA A 45 -10.42 -14.10 -16.72
CA ALA A 45 -11.33 -13.77 -17.81
C ALA A 45 -11.75 -12.28 -17.85
N SER A 46 -11.72 -11.57 -16.70
CA SER A 46 -12.28 -10.22 -16.59
C SER A 46 -11.35 -9.18 -15.98
N HIS A 47 -10.31 -9.57 -15.21
CA HIS A 47 -9.46 -8.64 -14.44
C HIS A 47 -8.01 -8.58 -14.94
N GLY A 48 -7.71 -9.17 -16.11
CA GLY A 48 -6.34 -9.26 -16.60
C GLY A 48 -5.51 -10.22 -15.76
N LYS A 49 -4.23 -9.91 -15.54
CA LYS A 49 -3.36 -10.74 -14.71
C LYS A 49 -3.58 -10.43 -13.24
N VAL A 50 -3.53 -11.48 -12.43
CA VAL A 50 -3.77 -11.46 -10.99
C VAL A 50 -2.55 -12.03 -10.27
N LEU A 51 -2.03 -11.31 -9.29
CA LEU A 51 -1.02 -11.79 -8.35
C LEU A 51 -1.70 -12.25 -7.07
N VAL A 52 -1.37 -13.45 -6.63
CA VAL A 52 -1.88 -14.05 -5.41
C VAL A 52 -0.70 -14.48 -4.54
N LEU A 53 -0.69 -14.07 -3.28
CA LEU A 53 0.28 -14.49 -2.27
C LEU A 53 -0.45 -15.21 -1.12
N ASP A 54 0.00 -16.40 -0.77
CA ASP A 54 -0.63 -17.29 0.24
C ASP A 54 -2.16 -17.50 0.05
N GLY A 55 -2.64 -17.26 -1.19
CA GLY A 55 -4.03 -17.41 -1.59
C GLY A 55 -4.89 -16.18 -1.37
N VAL A 56 -4.26 -15.06 -1.13
CA VAL A 56 -4.88 -13.73 -1.07
C VAL A 56 -4.53 -12.96 -2.33
N ILE A 57 -5.52 -12.37 -2.98
CA ILE A 57 -5.34 -11.51 -4.15
C ILE A 57 -4.62 -10.25 -3.68
N GLN A 58 -3.43 -10.01 -4.23
CA GLN A 58 -2.65 -8.82 -3.93
C GLN A 58 -2.95 -7.68 -4.91
N CYS A 59 -3.12 -8.01 -6.18
CA CYS A 59 -3.47 -7.02 -7.20
C CYS A 59 -4.03 -7.69 -8.45
N THR A 60 -4.79 -6.92 -9.22
CA THR A 60 -5.20 -7.25 -10.58
C THR A 60 -4.89 -6.10 -11.54
N GLU A 61 -4.64 -6.38 -12.81
CA GLU A 61 -4.36 -5.33 -13.80
C GLU A 61 -5.55 -4.37 -14.02
N SER A 62 -6.76 -4.76 -13.60
CA SER A 62 -7.97 -3.96 -13.83
C SER A 62 -8.18 -2.85 -12.81
N ASP A 63 -7.75 -3.01 -11.56
CA ASP A 63 -8.09 -2.10 -10.47
C ASP A 63 -6.93 -1.70 -9.54
N GLU A 64 -5.73 -2.27 -9.71
CA GLU A 64 -4.56 -2.00 -8.86
C GLU A 64 -4.24 -0.51 -8.72
N PHE A 65 -4.51 0.26 -9.78
CA PHE A 65 -4.20 1.68 -9.81
C PHE A 65 -4.93 2.47 -8.73
N SER A 66 -6.10 2.04 -8.29
CA SER A 66 -6.85 2.75 -7.24
C SER A 66 -6.11 2.70 -5.90
N TYR A 67 -5.52 1.56 -5.55
CA TYR A 67 -4.70 1.39 -4.36
C TYR A 67 -3.34 2.07 -4.53
N GLN A 68 -2.63 1.76 -5.63
CA GLN A 68 -1.26 2.22 -5.84
C GLN A 68 -1.17 3.75 -5.91
N GLU A 69 -2.11 4.40 -6.59
CA GLU A 69 -2.17 5.86 -6.65
C GLU A 69 -2.50 6.47 -5.28
N MET A 70 -3.46 5.90 -4.56
CA MET A 70 -3.89 6.49 -3.29
C MET A 70 -2.85 6.33 -2.19
N ILE A 71 -2.24 5.15 -1.99
CA ILE A 71 -1.20 4.96 -0.98
C ILE A 71 0.03 5.83 -1.26
N THR A 72 0.25 6.17 -2.55
CA THR A 72 1.36 7.02 -2.99
C THR A 72 1.05 8.51 -2.84
N PHE A 73 -0.02 8.98 -3.46
CA PHE A 73 -0.25 10.42 -3.57
C PHE A 73 -0.90 11.04 -2.35
N LEU A 74 -1.58 10.27 -1.49
CA LEU A 74 -2.04 10.80 -0.21
C LEU A 74 -0.88 11.36 0.63
N PRO A 75 0.18 10.59 0.95
CA PRO A 75 1.29 11.12 1.73
C PRO A 75 2.19 12.09 0.96
N LEU A 76 2.47 11.83 -0.33
CA LEU A 76 3.36 12.70 -1.10
C LEU A 76 2.77 14.10 -1.29
N ASN A 77 1.49 14.21 -1.61
CA ASN A 77 0.84 15.50 -1.83
C ASN A 77 0.47 16.23 -0.53
N SER A 78 0.50 15.52 0.60
CA SER A 78 0.37 16.13 1.94
C SER A 78 1.70 16.68 2.47
N HIS A 79 2.85 16.25 1.92
CA HIS A 79 4.17 16.71 2.33
C HIS A 79 4.63 17.91 1.49
N PRO A 80 5.15 18.99 2.08
CA PRO A 80 5.52 20.19 1.31
C PRO A 80 6.66 19.96 0.29
N CYS A 81 7.57 19.00 0.53
CA CYS A 81 8.68 18.70 -0.38
C CYS A 81 9.17 17.25 -0.18
N PRO A 82 8.47 16.23 -0.74
CA PRO A 82 8.79 14.81 -0.52
C PRO A 82 9.93 14.33 -1.41
N LYS A 83 11.19 14.64 -1.04
CA LYS A 83 12.37 14.35 -1.87
C LYS A 83 12.85 12.90 -1.74
N LYS A 84 12.89 12.36 -0.53
CA LYS A 84 13.40 11.02 -0.24
C LYS A 84 12.31 10.14 0.35
N VAL A 85 11.96 9.08 -0.38
CA VAL A 85 10.87 8.17 -0.04
C VAL A 85 11.41 6.80 0.28
N LEU A 86 10.96 6.21 1.39
CA LEU A 86 11.16 4.80 1.72
C LEU A 86 9.85 4.03 1.46
N ILE A 87 9.95 2.91 0.77
CA ILE A 87 8.85 1.96 0.55
C ILE A 87 9.25 0.67 1.24
N ILE A 88 8.42 0.20 2.17
CA ILE A 88 8.55 -1.11 2.83
C ILE A 88 7.50 -2.04 2.24
N GLY A 89 7.93 -3.20 1.72
CA GLY A 89 7.09 -4.06 0.90
C GLY A 89 6.97 -3.54 -0.54
N GLY A 90 5.84 -3.74 -1.18
CA GLY A 90 5.59 -3.23 -2.53
C GLY A 90 6.37 -3.96 -3.63
N GLY A 91 6.66 -5.24 -3.43
CA GLY A 91 7.40 -6.08 -4.37
C GLY A 91 6.76 -6.26 -5.75
N ASP A 92 5.50 -5.87 -5.90
CA ASP A 92 4.80 -5.83 -7.20
C ASP A 92 5.26 -4.67 -8.09
N GLY A 93 5.80 -3.59 -7.48
CA GLY A 93 6.33 -2.42 -8.17
C GLY A 93 5.33 -1.32 -8.46
N GLY A 94 4.06 -1.47 -8.08
CA GLY A 94 3.02 -0.48 -8.35
C GLY A 94 3.26 0.82 -7.61
N VAL A 95 3.58 0.77 -6.31
CA VAL A 95 3.90 1.96 -5.52
C VAL A 95 5.13 2.67 -6.09
N ILE A 96 6.18 1.93 -6.48
CA ILE A 96 7.39 2.53 -7.10
C ILE A 96 7.01 3.28 -8.38
N ARG A 97 6.18 2.65 -9.25
CA ARG A 97 5.69 3.27 -10.50
C ARG A 97 5.04 4.62 -10.23
N GLU A 98 4.21 4.71 -9.20
CA GLU A 98 3.51 5.95 -8.87
C GLU A 98 4.46 6.98 -8.22
N VAL A 99 5.30 6.58 -7.28
CA VAL A 99 6.25 7.49 -6.60
C VAL A 99 7.22 8.14 -7.61
N VAL A 100 7.67 7.40 -8.63
CA VAL A 100 8.57 7.93 -9.69
C VAL A 100 7.95 9.10 -10.45
N LYS A 101 6.62 9.12 -10.60
CA LYS A 101 5.88 10.17 -11.31
C LYS A 101 5.87 11.51 -10.56
N HIS A 102 6.02 11.49 -9.23
CA HIS A 102 5.94 12.72 -8.44
C HIS A 102 7.16 13.62 -8.69
N PRO A 103 6.95 14.91 -9.11
CA PRO A 103 8.04 15.77 -9.58
C PRO A 103 9.06 16.14 -8.50
N ALA A 104 8.64 16.21 -7.23
CA ALA A 104 9.55 16.55 -6.13
C ALA A 104 10.41 15.38 -5.65
N VAL A 105 10.08 14.13 -6.02
CA VAL A 105 10.83 12.95 -5.56
C VAL A 105 12.15 12.84 -6.28
N GLU A 106 13.24 12.87 -5.52
CA GLU A 106 14.62 12.78 -6.01
C GLU A 106 15.20 11.37 -5.83
N SER A 107 14.83 10.66 -4.75
CA SER A 107 15.34 9.32 -4.46
C SER A 107 14.30 8.45 -3.78
N ILE A 108 14.33 7.16 -4.09
CA ILE A 108 13.43 6.13 -3.59
C ILE A 108 14.27 4.97 -3.07
N VAL A 109 13.97 4.50 -1.89
CA VAL A 109 14.48 3.23 -1.38
C VAL A 109 13.32 2.26 -1.29
N LEU A 110 13.45 1.10 -1.93
CA LEU A 110 12.56 -0.03 -1.72
C LEU A 110 13.24 -1.01 -0.75
N CYS A 111 12.55 -1.39 0.29
CA CYS A 111 12.94 -2.48 1.17
C CYS A 111 11.90 -3.60 1.09
N GLU A 112 12.23 -4.67 0.36
CA GLU A 112 11.36 -5.82 0.13
C GLU A 112 12.05 -7.09 0.64
N ILE A 113 11.33 -7.89 1.43
CA ILE A 113 11.88 -9.10 2.02
C ILE A 113 11.90 -10.28 1.04
N ASP A 114 10.97 -10.29 0.09
CA ASP A 114 10.77 -11.40 -0.85
C ASP A 114 11.20 -11.05 -2.29
N GLU A 115 12.49 -11.28 -2.58
CA GLU A 115 13.04 -11.08 -3.93
C GLU A 115 12.25 -11.82 -5.02
N LYS A 116 11.63 -12.97 -4.67
CA LYS A 116 10.86 -13.76 -5.64
C LYS A 116 9.60 -13.05 -6.13
N VAL A 117 8.96 -12.27 -5.28
CA VAL A 117 7.81 -11.44 -5.67
C VAL A 117 8.25 -10.41 -6.71
N ILE A 118 9.39 -9.75 -6.51
CA ILE A 118 9.96 -8.79 -7.48
C ILE A 118 10.23 -9.47 -8.84
N GLU A 119 10.89 -10.64 -8.83
CA GLU A 119 11.17 -11.38 -10.06
C GLU A 119 9.91 -11.74 -10.85
N VAL A 120 8.91 -12.27 -10.13
CA VAL A 120 7.63 -12.70 -10.71
C VAL A 120 6.87 -11.48 -11.26
N SER A 121 6.86 -10.38 -10.52
CA SER A 121 6.19 -9.14 -10.94
C SER A 121 6.84 -8.52 -12.17
N LYS A 122 8.16 -8.43 -12.22
CA LYS A 122 8.90 -7.97 -13.41
C LYS A 122 8.58 -8.81 -14.66
N LYS A 123 8.41 -10.11 -14.49
CA LYS A 123 8.14 -11.02 -15.61
C LYS A 123 6.69 -11.00 -16.07
N TYR A 124 5.74 -11.02 -15.14
CA TYR A 124 4.33 -11.25 -15.47
C TYR A 124 3.46 -9.99 -15.39
N LEU A 125 3.87 -8.96 -14.63
CA LEU A 125 3.17 -7.69 -14.44
C LEU A 125 4.04 -6.48 -14.90
N PRO A 126 4.63 -6.50 -16.11
CA PRO A 126 5.64 -5.53 -16.51
C PRO A 126 5.14 -4.08 -16.53
N LYS A 127 3.84 -3.84 -16.72
CA LYS A 127 3.24 -2.49 -16.70
C LYS A 127 3.25 -1.89 -15.29
N MET A 128 3.07 -2.71 -14.27
CA MET A 128 3.13 -2.31 -12.87
C MET A 128 4.58 -2.22 -12.39
N ALA A 129 5.39 -3.22 -12.74
CA ALA A 129 6.79 -3.32 -12.36
C ALA A 129 7.74 -2.39 -13.15
N CYS A 130 7.24 -1.48 -14.00
CA CYS A 130 8.09 -0.61 -14.82
C CYS A 130 8.95 0.36 -13.98
N GLY A 131 8.50 0.73 -12.79
CA GLY A 131 9.23 1.59 -11.86
C GLY A 131 10.58 1.02 -11.38
N PHE A 132 10.77 -0.30 -11.44
CA PHE A 132 12.05 -0.94 -11.08
C PHE A 132 13.23 -0.53 -11.96
N SER A 133 13.00 0.04 -13.14
CA SER A 133 14.05 0.56 -14.03
C SER A 133 14.44 2.02 -13.75
N SER A 134 13.79 2.67 -12.79
CA SER A 134 14.05 4.08 -12.48
C SER A 134 15.44 4.32 -11.89
N SER A 135 16.13 5.34 -12.40
CA SER A 135 17.42 5.80 -11.84
C SER A 135 17.31 6.40 -10.44
N LYS A 136 16.09 6.74 -9.99
CA LYS A 136 15.85 7.24 -8.63
C LYS A 136 15.80 6.11 -7.59
N LEU A 137 15.68 4.84 -8.02
CA LEU A 137 15.44 3.71 -7.14
C LEU A 137 16.72 3.04 -6.66
N THR A 138 16.80 2.82 -5.35
CA THR A 138 17.73 1.89 -4.70
C THR A 138 16.92 0.73 -4.11
N GLN A 139 17.29 -0.50 -4.41
CA GLN A 139 16.62 -1.70 -3.89
C GLN A 139 17.45 -2.31 -2.76
N PHE A 140 16.80 -2.60 -1.65
CA PHE A 140 17.34 -3.40 -0.55
C PHE A 140 16.45 -4.65 -0.36
N ILE A 141 17.04 -5.83 -0.50
CA ILE A 141 16.35 -7.09 -0.25
C ILE A 141 16.61 -7.50 1.19
N GLY A 142 15.58 -7.38 2.03
CA GLY A 142 15.70 -7.69 3.44
C GLY A 142 14.54 -7.16 4.28
N ASP A 143 14.70 -7.32 5.61
CA ASP A 143 13.71 -6.92 6.58
C ASP A 143 13.70 -5.40 6.79
N GLY A 144 12.53 -4.78 6.63
CA GLY A 144 12.30 -3.35 6.82
C GLY A 144 12.57 -2.87 8.25
N PHE A 145 12.32 -3.70 9.26
CA PHE A 145 12.69 -3.41 10.64
C PHE A 145 14.19 -3.22 10.81
N GLU A 146 14.98 -4.17 10.31
CA GLU A 146 16.44 -4.10 10.41
C GLU A 146 16.98 -2.91 9.62
N TYR A 147 16.45 -2.68 8.43
CA TYR A 147 16.81 -1.52 7.63
C TYR A 147 16.60 -0.20 8.37
N MET A 148 15.42 0.02 8.94
CA MET A 148 15.10 1.29 9.60
C MET A 148 15.88 1.54 10.90
N LYS A 149 16.42 0.49 11.56
CA LYS A 149 17.27 0.67 12.77
C LYS A 149 18.56 1.43 12.48
N GLU A 150 19.04 1.36 11.24
CA GLU A 150 20.29 1.99 10.80
C GLU A 150 20.07 3.37 10.14
N HIS A 151 18.80 3.80 10.02
CA HIS A 151 18.44 5.03 9.32
C HIS A 151 17.60 5.96 10.20
N GLU A 152 18.17 7.06 10.66
CA GLU A 152 17.47 8.06 11.48
C GLU A 152 17.37 9.42 10.76
N ASN A 153 16.20 10.07 10.86
CA ASN A 153 15.95 11.41 10.27
C ASN A 153 16.33 11.51 8.78
N GLU A 154 16.00 10.49 8.02
CA GLU A 154 16.48 10.35 6.66
C GLU A 154 15.40 10.53 5.59
N PHE A 155 14.17 10.11 5.88
CA PHE A 155 13.08 10.06 4.90
C PHE A 155 12.06 11.18 5.10
N ASP A 156 11.62 11.77 3.98
CA ASP A 156 10.51 12.73 3.97
C ASP A 156 9.17 11.99 4.07
N VAL A 157 9.07 10.85 3.36
CA VAL A 157 7.87 10.01 3.37
C VAL A 157 8.27 8.55 3.50
N ILE A 158 7.55 7.80 4.35
CA ILE A 158 7.64 6.34 4.45
C ILE A 158 6.27 5.76 4.07
N ILE A 159 6.28 4.85 3.11
CA ILE A 159 5.09 4.10 2.66
C ILE A 159 5.29 2.65 3.04
N THR A 160 4.34 2.07 3.80
CA THR A 160 4.30 0.63 4.07
C THR A 160 3.20 -0.01 3.24
N ASP A 161 3.63 -0.72 2.22
CA ASP A 161 2.79 -1.50 1.30
C ASP A 161 2.98 -2.98 1.61
N SER A 162 2.29 -3.44 2.64
CA SER A 162 2.39 -4.81 3.17
C SER A 162 1.14 -5.63 2.85
N SER A 163 1.31 -6.95 2.85
CA SER A 163 0.18 -7.88 2.97
C SER A 163 -0.52 -7.73 4.33
N ASP A 164 -1.65 -8.42 4.49
CA ASP A 164 -2.45 -8.44 5.73
C ASP A 164 -1.63 -8.87 6.97
N PRO A 165 -2.11 -8.57 8.20
CA PRO A 165 -1.39 -8.79 9.46
C PRO A 165 -1.27 -10.27 9.85
N VAL A 166 -0.71 -11.08 8.97
CA VAL A 166 -0.48 -12.53 9.14
C VAL A 166 0.97 -12.88 8.81
N GLY A 167 1.56 -13.77 9.60
CA GLY A 167 2.93 -14.25 9.37
C GLY A 167 3.97 -13.11 9.44
N PRO A 168 4.84 -12.95 8.42
CA PRO A 168 5.90 -11.93 8.46
C PRO A 168 5.41 -10.50 8.59
N ALA A 169 4.21 -10.20 8.09
CA ALA A 169 3.64 -8.85 8.10
C ALA A 169 3.02 -8.46 9.45
N GLU A 170 2.73 -9.40 10.35
CA GLU A 170 2.06 -9.13 11.64
C GLU A 170 2.76 -8.03 12.45
N SER A 171 4.08 -8.02 12.46
CA SER A 171 4.87 -7.04 13.20
C SER A 171 4.73 -5.61 12.67
N LEU A 172 4.37 -5.44 11.40
CA LEU A 172 4.20 -4.12 10.74
C LEU A 172 2.95 -3.37 11.24
N PHE A 173 2.02 -4.06 11.90
CA PHE A 173 0.80 -3.50 12.48
C PHE A 173 0.93 -3.17 13.98
N GLN A 174 2.17 -3.24 14.54
CA GLN A 174 2.42 -3.05 15.96
C GLN A 174 3.10 -1.72 16.26
N ARG A 175 2.92 -1.22 17.49
CA ARG A 175 3.48 0.05 17.98
C ARG A 175 4.98 0.18 17.73
N GLY A 176 5.77 -0.89 17.99
CA GLY A 176 7.23 -0.86 17.82
C GLY A 176 7.69 -0.53 16.39
N TYR A 177 6.93 -0.96 15.39
CA TYR A 177 7.18 -0.61 14.00
C TYR A 177 6.96 0.89 13.73
N TYR A 178 5.89 1.46 14.25
CA TYR A 178 5.60 2.90 14.13
C TYR A 178 6.62 3.77 14.86
N GLU A 179 7.18 3.29 15.97
CA GLU A 179 8.28 3.95 16.68
C GLU A 179 9.56 3.98 15.82
N LEU A 180 9.87 2.91 15.10
CA LEU A 180 11.00 2.87 14.16
C LEU A 180 10.77 3.82 12.97
N MET A 181 9.60 3.78 12.35
CA MET A 181 9.26 4.72 11.27
C MET A 181 9.38 6.18 11.74
N LYS A 182 8.89 6.48 12.95
CA LYS A 182 9.02 7.83 13.54
C LYS A 182 10.48 8.28 13.65
N LYS A 183 11.40 7.38 14.03
CA LYS A 183 12.83 7.68 14.10
C LYS A 183 13.45 7.89 12.72
N ALA A 184 13.07 7.05 11.74
CA ALA A 184 13.58 7.12 10.38
C ALA A 184 13.08 8.37 9.62
N LEU A 185 11.91 8.91 9.98
CA LEU A 185 11.34 10.12 9.40
C LEU A 185 12.09 11.38 9.84
N LYS A 186 12.30 12.30 8.90
CA LYS A 186 12.70 13.69 9.16
C LYS A 186 11.70 14.43 10.07
N PRO A 187 12.02 15.63 10.60
CA PRO A 187 11.12 16.39 11.49
C PRO A 187 9.71 16.64 10.93
N ASP A 188 9.59 16.92 9.63
CA ASP A 188 8.30 17.15 8.94
C ASP A 188 7.74 15.91 8.25
N GLY A 189 8.36 14.74 8.50
CA GLY A 189 8.07 13.51 7.76
C GLY A 189 6.68 12.96 7.98
N ILE A 190 6.19 12.27 6.96
CA ILE A 190 4.88 11.62 6.90
C ILE A 190 5.06 10.12 6.68
N LEU A 191 4.32 9.29 7.41
CA LEU A 191 4.12 7.88 7.08
C LEU A 191 2.72 7.63 6.55
N CYS A 192 2.63 6.64 5.66
CA CYS A 192 1.38 6.08 5.17
C CYS A 192 1.51 4.56 5.14
N CYS A 193 0.67 3.86 5.87
CA CYS A 193 0.65 2.41 5.93
C CYS A 193 -0.66 1.87 5.42
N GLN A 194 -0.63 0.74 4.71
CA GLN A 194 -1.82 -0.07 4.48
C GLN A 194 -2.52 -0.26 5.83
N GLY A 195 -3.80 0.02 5.90
CA GLY A 195 -4.55 0.18 7.14
C GLY A 195 -5.87 -0.59 7.18
N GLU A 196 -5.98 -1.69 6.44
CA GLU A 196 -7.11 -2.63 6.48
C GLU A 196 -8.47 -2.05 6.06
N CYS A 197 -9.48 -2.89 6.09
CA CYS A 197 -10.85 -2.56 5.69
C CYS A 197 -11.72 -2.18 6.90
N LEU A 198 -12.42 -1.04 6.81
CA LEU A 198 -13.33 -0.57 7.87
C LEU A 198 -14.41 -1.58 8.27
N TRP A 199 -14.86 -2.41 7.33
CA TRP A 199 -15.95 -3.36 7.55
C TRP A 199 -15.51 -4.62 8.29
N LEU A 200 -14.25 -5.01 8.14
CA LEU A 200 -13.70 -6.24 8.72
C LEU A 200 -12.85 -5.96 9.96
N ASP A 201 -12.02 -4.91 9.91
CA ASP A 201 -10.89 -4.75 10.82
C ASP A 201 -10.96 -3.49 11.68
N LEU A 202 -12.16 -2.92 11.87
CA LEU A 202 -12.35 -1.66 12.58
C LEU A 202 -11.71 -1.64 13.99
N SER A 203 -11.64 -2.77 14.66
CA SER A 203 -11.03 -2.88 15.99
C SER A 203 -9.51 -2.83 15.92
N LEU A 204 -8.89 -3.45 14.92
CA LEU A 204 -7.46 -3.37 14.65
C LEU A 204 -7.08 -1.93 14.25
N ILE A 205 -7.82 -1.35 13.31
CA ILE A 205 -7.64 0.03 12.87
C ILE A 205 -7.71 0.99 14.07
N LYS A 206 -8.69 0.80 14.97
CA LYS A 206 -8.80 1.60 16.20
C LYS A 206 -7.57 1.49 17.07
N SER A 207 -7.05 0.29 17.28
CA SER A 207 -5.83 0.07 18.05
C SER A 207 -4.62 0.79 17.42
N MET A 208 -4.48 0.69 16.07
CA MET A 208 -3.41 1.38 15.34
C MET A 208 -3.54 2.91 15.44
N VAL A 209 -4.73 3.45 15.28
CA VAL A 209 -4.99 4.89 15.45
C VAL A 209 -4.67 5.35 16.87
N ASP A 210 -5.03 4.56 17.89
CA ASP A 210 -4.82 4.94 19.30
C ASP A 210 -3.34 5.02 19.65
N PHE A 211 -2.56 3.98 19.39
CA PHE A 211 -1.13 4.03 19.69
C PHE A 211 -0.38 5.03 18.80
N SER A 212 -0.86 5.27 17.57
CA SER A 212 -0.27 6.29 16.69
C SER A 212 -0.47 7.70 17.24
N LYS A 213 -1.61 8.01 17.87
CA LYS A 213 -1.86 9.29 18.53
C LYS A 213 -0.91 9.56 19.72
N ASP A 214 -0.40 8.51 20.37
CA ASP A 214 0.65 8.66 21.40
C ASP A 214 2.01 9.03 20.79
N LEU A 215 2.24 8.63 19.54
CA LEU A 215 3.53 8.78 18.86
C LEU A 215 3.61 10.05 18.01
N PHE A 216 2.53 10.42 17.34
CA PHE A 216 2.52 11.50 16.35
C PHE A 216 1.51 12.58 16.70
N PRO A 217 1.84 13.86 16.46
CA PRO A 217 0.93 14.97 16.71
C PRO A 217 -0.28 15.00 15.77
N VAL A 218 -0.16 14.40 14.58
CA VAL A 218 -1.26 14.30 13.60
C VAL A 218 -1.39 12.86 13.15
N VAL A 219 -2.60 12.31 13.30
CA VAL A 219 -2.97 10.96 12.87
C VAL A 219 -4.34 11.03 12.19
N ASN A 220 -4.45 10.44 11.03
CA ASN A 220 -5.72 10.30 10.31
C ASN A 220 -5.83 8.91 9.68
N TYR A 221 -7.03 8.57 9.26
CA TYR A 221 -7.32 7.38 8.48
C TYR A 221 -8.05 7.80 7.22
N GLY A 222 -7.48 7.47 6.08
CA GLY A 222 -8.12 7.59 4.78
C GLY A 222 -8.49 6.22 4.23
N PHE A 223 -9.34 6.18 3.20
CA PHE A 223 -9.68 4.93 2.52
C PHE A 223 -9.94 5.14 1.03
N THR A 224 -9.85 4.06 0.30
CA THR A 224 -10.20 4.02 -1.13
C THR A 224 -11.05 2.80 -1.45
N THR A 225 -11.69 2.80 -2.62
CA THR A 225 -12.35 1.61 -3.17
C THR A 225 -11.38 0.86 -4.08
N ILE A 226 -11.35 -0.45 -3.94
CA ILE A 226 -10.65 -1.37 -4.81
C ILE A 226 -11.49 -2.65 -4.96
N PRO A 227 -12.13 -2.86 -6.12
CA PRO A 227 -13.16 -3.89 -6.30
C PRO A 227 -12.75 -5.31 -5.92
N THR A 228 -11.47 -5.67 -6.13
CA THR A 228 -11.00 -7.04 -5.88
C THR A 228 -10.46 -7.27 -4.47
N TYR A 229 -10.42 -6.26 -3.61
CA TYR A 229 -10.08 -6.45 -2.19
C TYR A 229 -11.33 -6.79 -1.35
N PRO A 230 -11.17 -7.40 -0.18
CA PRO A 230 -12.29 -7.73 0.69
C PRO A 230 -13.19 -6.52 0.96
N CYS A 231 -14.49 -6.70 0.81
CA CYS A 231 -15.52 -5.64 0.89
C CYS A 231 -15.34 -4.47 -0.11
N GLY A 232 -14.48 -4.61 -1.14
CA GLY A 232 -14.23 -3.56 -2.14
C GLY A 232 -13.54 -2.31 -1.60
N GLN A 233 -12.84 -2.40 -0.47
CA GLN A 233 -12.29 -1.23 0.21
C GLN A 233 -10.98 -1.57 0.93
N ILE A 234 -10.07 -0.60 0.96
CA ILE A 234 -8.86 -0.64 1.77
C ILE A 234 -8.59 0.75 2.35
N GLY A 235 -7.96 0.81 3.51
CA GLY A 235 -7.61 2.06 4.17
C GLY A 235 -6.13 2.30 4.34
N PHE A 236 -5.84 3.49 4.85
CA PHE A 236 -4.48 3.99 5.07
C PHE A 236 -4.40 4.67 6.43
N ILE A 237 -3.48 4.21 7.27
CA ILE A 237 -3.09 4.96 8.47
C ILE A 237 -2.06 6.01 8.06
N MET A 238 -2.37 7.27 8.30
CA MET A 238 -1.48 8.38 8.00
C MET A 238 -1.06 9.11 9.26
N CYS A 239 0.24 9.30 9.45
CA CYS A 239 0.78 10.02 10.59
C CYS A 239 1.82 11.06 10.13
N SER A 240 1.85 12.22 10.80
CA SER A 240 2.87 13.24 10.57
C SER A 240 3.54 13.67 11.86
N LYS A 241 4.86 13.94 11.78
CA LYS A 241 5.63 14.62 12.83
C LYS A 241 5.38 16.12 12.87
N ASN A 242 4.86 16.69 11.77
CA ASN A 242 4.48 18.10 11.70
C ASN A 242 3.02 18.28 12.14
N LYS A 243 2.83 19.06 13.22
CA LYS A 243 1.51 19.35 13.84
C LYS A 243 0.59 20.20 12.96
N ASP A 244 1.13 20.88 11.95
CA ASP A 244 0.38 21.83 11.11
C ASP A 244 -0.16 21.16 9.83
N ILE A 245 0.16 19.89 9.59
CA ILE A 245 -0.37 19.11 8.45
C ILE A 245 -1.85 18.81 8.63
N ARG A 246 -2.59 18.97 7.55
CA ARG A 246 -3.98 18.55 7.40
C ARG A 246 -4.05 17.63 6.21
N PHE A 247 -4.20 16.35 6.47
CA PHE A 247 -4.18 15.33 5.41
C PHE A 247 -5.31 15.47 4.39
N GLU A 248 -6.45 16.01 4.80
CA GLU A 248 -7.58 16.31 3.93
C GLU A 248 -7.35 17.50 2.98
N ASP A 249 -6.34 18.34 3.25
CA ASP A 249 -5.99 19.51 2.45
C ASP A 249 -4.60 19.32 1.83
N PRO A 250 -4.47 18.72 0.64
CA PRO A 250 -3.16 18.46 0.03
C PRO A 250 -2.39 19.76 -0.22
N VAL A 251 -1.10 19.76 0.10
CA VAL A 251 -0.19 20.89 -0.15
C VAL A 251 0.13 21.01 -1.64
N THR A 252 0.35 19.85 -2.29
CA THR A 252 0.53 19.76 -3.73
C THR A 252 -0.80 19.38 -4.37
N VAL A 253 -1.31 20.25 -5.25
CA VAL A 253 -2.53 20.02 -6.01
C VAL A 253 -2.17 19.97 -7.48
N PHE A 254 -2.30 18.81 -8.08
CA PHE A 254 -2.08 18.63 -9.52
C PHE A 254 -3.27 19.21 -10.30
N THR A 255 -2.95 19.92 -11.37
CA THR A 255 -3.93 20.33 -12.38
C THR A 255 -4.45 19.12 -13.16
N GLU A 256 -5.60 19.23 -13.79
CA GLU A 256 -6.16 18.18 -14.64
C GLU A 256 -5.15 17.73 -15.73
N SER A 257 -4.45 18.70 -16.34
CA SER A 257 -3.40 18.40 -17.34
C SER A 257 -2.23 17.60 -16.76
N GLU A 258 -1.80 17.89 -15.52
CA GLU A 258 -0.74 17.12 -14.85
C GLU A 258 -1.19 15.71 -14.50
N VAL A 259 -2.44 15.54 -14.02
CA VAL A 259 -3.05 14.23 -13.77
C VAL A 259 -3.07 13.38 -15.05
N GLU A 260 -3.49 13.97 -16.18
CA GLU A 260 -3.49 13.30 -17.48
C GLU A 260 -2.08 12.94 -17.96
N GLN A 261 -1.12 13.87 -17.87
CA GLN A 261 0.28 13.65 -18.28
C GLN A 261 0.95 12.54 -17.46
N MET A 262 0.66 12.46 -16.15
CA MET A 262 1.13 11.37 -15.29
C MET A 262 0.39 10.06 -15.53
N GLY A 263 -0.69 10.06 -16.31
CA GLY A 263 -1.53 8.89 -16.58
C GLY A 263 -2.22 8.36 -15.33
N LEU A 264 -2.59 9.24 -14.40
CA LEU A 264 -3.35 8.86 -13.21
C LEU A 264 -4.79 8.56 -13.60
N LYS A 265 -5.36 7.50 -13.04
CA LYS A 265 -6.71 7.02 -13.39
C LYS A 265 -7.71 7.21 -12.26
N TYR A 266 -7.21 7.25 -11.03
CA TYR A 266 -8.03 7.28 -9.82
C TYR A 266 -7.82 8.55 -9.00
N TYR A 267 -6.55 8.89 -8.77
CA TYR A 267 -6.20 10.03 -7.93
C TYR A 267 -6.47 11.37 -8.62
N ASN A 268 -7.15 12.24 -7.91
CA ASN A 268 -7.24 13.69 -8.15
C ASN A 268 -7.45 14.42 -6.81
N ALA A 269 -7.47 15.74 -6.81
CA ALA A 269 -7.57 16.52 -5.58
C ALA A 269 -8.90 16.32 -4.83
N GLU A 270 -10.00 16.07 -5.53
CA GLU A 270 -11.31 15.79 -4.94
C GLU A 270 -11.35 14.42 -4.30
N VAL A 271 -10.81 13.40 -4.96
CA VAL A 271 -10.67 12.05 -4.41
C VAL A 271 -9.75 12.06 -3.19
N HIS A 272 -8.64 12.82 -3.24
CA HIS A 272 -7.77 13.00 -2.08
C HIS A 272 -8.54 13.49 -0.85
N LYS A 273 -9.29 14.58 -0.99
CA LYS A 273 -10.10 15.14 0.11
C LYS A 273 -11.16 14.18 0.61
N SER A 274 -11.86 13.52 -0.32
CA SER A 274 -12.94 12.59 -0.01
C SER A 274 -12.47 11.32 0.69
N ALA A 275 -11.20 10.92 0.52
CA ALA A 275 -10.62 9.75 1.18
C ALA A 275 -10.71 9.81 2.71
N PHE A 276 -10.74 11.01 3.29
CA PHE A 276 -10.82 11.23 4.74
C PHE A 276 -12.26 11.44 5.26
N VAL A 277 -13.26 11.36 4.39
CA VAL A 277 -14.69 11.48 4.76
C VAL A 277 -15.20 10.12 5.22
N LEU A 278 -15.05 9.84 6.52
CA LEU A 278 -15.39 8.53 7.07
C LEU A 278 -16.91 8.34 7.24
N PRO A 279 -17.42 7.12 7.00
CA PRO A 279 -18.76 6.72 7.41
C PRO A 279 -18.96 6.95 8.92
N GLN A 280 -20.20 7.26 9.33
CA GLN A 280 -20.51 7.65 10.71
C GLN A 280 -20.07 6.62 11.77
N PHE A 281 -20.21 5.32 11.48
CA PHE A 281 -19.79 4.26 12.42
C PHE A 281 -18.28 4.25 12.64
N ALA A 282 -17.50 4.42 11.58
CA ALA A 282 -16.05 4.48 11.64
C ALA A 282 -15.56 5.78 12.30
N LYS A 283 -16.10 6.93 11.90
CA LYS A 283 -15.79 8.23 12.49
C LYS A 283 -15.99 8.22 14.01
N LYS A 284 -17.16 7.74 14.48
CA LYS A 284 -17.46 7.65 15.90
C LYS A 284 -16.53 6.71 16.67
N LYS A 285 -16.01 5.66 16.00
CA LYS A 285 -15.12 4.67 16.63
C LYS A 285 -13.67 5.16 16.67
N LEU A 286 -13.18 5.73 15.57
CA LEU A 286 -11.75 6.09 15.41
C LEU A 286 -11.43 7.49 15.97
N PHE A 287 -12.36 8.43 15.82
CA PHE A 287 -12.19 9.84 16.20
C PHE A 287 -13.45 10.33 16.95
N PRO A 288 -13.69 9.84 18.18
CA PRO A 288 -14.86 10.15 19.00
C PRO A 288 -14.95 11.61 19.40
#